data_a26a35ee0e8f70438a87a3813ecefdaf
#
_entry.id   a26a35ee0e8f70438a87a3813ecefdaf
#
_cell.length_a   1.000
_cell.length_b   1.000
_cell.length_c   1.000
_cell.angle_alpha   90.00
_cell.angle_beta   90.00
_cell.angle_gamma   90.00
#
_symmetry.space_group_name_H-M   'P 1'
#
loop_
_entity.id
_entity.type
_entity.pdbx_description
1 polymer ?
#
loop_
_entity_poly.entity_id
_entity_poly.type
_entity_poly.pdbx_seq_one_letter_code
_entity_poly.pdbx_strand_id
1 'polypeptide(L)'
;MKKVMNRIWTLALLTIVSMAATAQVRVDLNESYTGGSISAAQADPAEDGSVLVTLTVAPEKGYYIAKKDIQVVATISPSGTRAPEVVSDIELIGDDPEDLTKERDYTFTVKANYGAWVREANFHVVEEQPQPGPEPQPQEPTTNISAEGSSLEWSVSENVLTITGSGSTMDFVEGGSDPLASIRTQITSVVIEKGVTGLGANLFARCTSLTSITIDNAETVLTLGAGAIPEGVTVTVPARMLDEYNDTDGWKSLRMAASGNVVGMTGIKFSASNQYDTYVSDQSIQVPSVLTAIIITGISSNGLELKEVDVIPAGVPVLLYNKRNMEKSDYCTSAVEDASKGGVSSLLTVAKEDTPVALGDVYILHNDVFYYSQAGTIPAGKIYLPNKPSSPAVKTRGYYSLNGDGTTAIDPLFINKMESRSVWYTLDGRQLPAAPTKKGLYIKDGKKVIIK
;
A
#
# COMPACT_ATOMS: atom_id res chain seq x y z
N MET A 1 41.48 -15.32 -44.54
CA MET A 1 41.31 -16.71 -45.05
C MET A 1 40.69 -17.60 -43.96
N LYS A 2 39.57 -18.21 -44.33
CA LYS A 2 38.89 -19.39 -43.72
C LYS A 2 38.43 -19.29 -42.25
N LYS A 3 37.16 -18.93 -42.10
CA LYS A 3 36.00 -19.69 -41.59
C LYS A 3 36.32 -21.05 -41.00
N VAL A 4 35.98 -21.22 -39.71
CA VAL A 4 35.51 -22.50 -39.19
C VAL A 4 34.26 -22.27 -38.38
N MET A 5 33.18 -22.74 -38.97
CA MET A 5 31.83 -22.78 -38.42
C MET A 5 31.76 -24.08 -37.60
N ASN A 6 31.68 -23.98 -36.28
CA ASN A 6 31.39 -25.15 -35.43
C ASN A 6 29.89 -25.22 -35.14
N ARG A 7 29.23 -26.07 -35.89
CA ARG A 7 27.89 -26.57 -35.55
C ARG A 7 28.06 -27.63 -34.47
N ILE A 8 27.60 -27.33 -33.27
CA ILE A 8 27.44 -28.36 -32.24
C ILE A 8 26.01 -28.85 -32.33
N TRP A 9 25.85 -30.05 -32.83
CA TRP A 9 24.62 -30.83 -32.75
C TRP A 9 24.51 -31.37 -31.33
N THR A 10 23.55 -30.91 -30.55
CA THR A 10 23.21 -31.59 -29.29
C THR A 10 22.11 -32.61 -29.62
N LEU A 11 22.53 -33.86 -29.69
CA LEU A 11 21.65 -35.01 -29.84
C LEU A 11 20.93 -35.22 -28.52
N ALA A 12 19.64 -35.00 -28.49
CA ALA A 12 18.80 -35.40 -27.36
C ALA A 12 18.68 -36.93 -27.36
N LEU A 13 19.33 -37.56 -26.39
CA LEU A 13 19.30 -39.01 -26.21
C LEU A 13 17.93 -39.39 -25.57
N LEU A 14 17.03 -39.89 -26.38
CA LEU A 14 15.76 -40.48 -25.94
C LEU A 14 16.06 -41.86 -25.33
N THR A 15 16.14 -41.95 -24.02
CA THR A 15 16.16 -43.25 -23.33
C THR A 15 14.74 -43.75 -23.17
N ILE A 16 14.33 -44.68 -24.01
CA ILE A 16 13.11 -45.46 -23.84
C ILE A 16 13.35 -46.48 -22.73
N VAL A 17 12.76 -46.26 -21.57
CA VAL A 17 12.58 -47.29 -20.56
C VAL A 17 11.13 -47.77 -20.64
N SER A 18 10.96 -48.98 -21.16
CA SER A 18 9.64 -49.64 -21.17
C SER A 18 9.30 -50.12 -19.77
N MET A 19 8.29 -49.48 -19.15
CA MET A 19 7.53 -50.07 -18.05
C MET A 19 6.08 -49.62 -18.13
N ALA A 20 5.15 -50.61 -18.03
CA ALA A 20 3.71 -50.55 -17.85
C ALA A 20 3.01 -49.29 -18.39
N ALA A 21 2.02 -49.48 -19.28
CA ALA A 21 1.23 -48.42 -19.90
C ALA A 21 0.56 -47.50 -18.88
N THR A 22 1.30 -46.58 -18.31
CA THR A 22 0.77 -45.39 -17.69
C THR A 22 0.35 -44.47 -18.82
N ALA A 23 -0.85 -43.94 -18.75
CA ALA A 23 -1.40 -43.04 -19.75
C ALA A 23 -0.52 -41.78 -19.85
N GLN A 24 0.39 -41.80 -20.82
CA GLN A 24 1.30 -40.70 -21.06
C GLN A 24 0.60 -39.68 -21.96
N VAL A 25 0.51 -38.45 -21.51
CA VAL A 25 -0.02 -37.34 -22.32
C VAL A 25 1.02 -36.99 -23.38
N ARG A 26 0.59 -36.92 -24.64
CA ARG A 26 1.44 -36.40 -25.69
C ARG A 26 1.48 -34.89 -25.61
N VAL A 27 2.65 -34.31 -25.35
CA VAL A 27 2.89 -32.87 -25.42
C VAL A 27 3.65 -32.56 -26.69
N ASP A 28 3.01 -31.91 -27.65
CA ASP A 28 3.62 -31.50 -28.92
C ASP A 28 4.17 -30.06 -28.76
N LEU A 29 5.48 -29.95 -28.92
CA LEU A 29 6.19 -28.67 -28.96
C LEU A 29 6.56 -28.39 -30.43
N ASN A 30 6.67 -27.10 -30.80
CA ASN A 30 7.20 -26.76 -32.11
C ASN A 30 8.68 -27.19 -32.19
N GLU A 31 9.12 -27.59 -33.39
CA GLU A 31 10.51 -28.10 -33.61
C GLU A 31 11.57 -27.04 -33.27
N SER A 32 11.25 -25.76 -33.37
CA SER A 32 12.14 -24.66 -32.98
C SER A 32 11.32 -23.39 -32.68
N TYR A 33 11.79 -22.65 -31.69
CA TYR A 33 11.34 -21.31 -31.39
C TYR A 33 12.48 -20.33 -31.72
N THR A 34 12.13 -19.19 -32.29
CA THR A 34 13.12 -18.13 -32.51
C THR A 34 13.29 -17.32 -31.21
N GLY A 35 14.50 -17.30 -30.66
CA GLY A 35 14.82 -16.51 -29.47
C GLY A 35 14.64 -17.21 -28.13
N GLY A 36 14.38 -18.52 -28.14
CA GLY A 36 14.28 -19.29 -26.91
C GLY A 36 13.94 -20.75 -27.11
N SER A 37 13.73 -21.45 -26.02
CA SER A 37 13.33 -22.87 -26.02
C SER A 37 12.23 -23.12 -25.01
N ILE A 38 11.40 -24.11 -25.29
CA ILE A 38 10.40 -24.64 -24.37
C ILE A 38 10.60 -26.14 -24.28
N SER A 39 10.62 -26.67 -23.07
CA SER A 39 10.60 -28.10 -22.81
C SER A 39 9.42 -28.45 -21.92
N ALA A 40 8.96 -29.70 -22.00
CA ALA A 40 7.82 -30.17 -21.22
C ALA A 40 8.22 -31.41 -20.41
N ALA A 41 7.83 -31.41 -19.15
CA ALA A 41 7.89 -32.56 -18.26
C ALA A 41 6.50 -32.83 -17.69
N GLN A 42 6.17 -34.12 -17.43
CA GLN A 42 4.88 -34.47 -16.89
C GLN A 42 5.04 -35.34 -15.64
N ALA A 43 4.13 -35.17 -14.70
CA ALA A 43 3.99 -36.00 -13.53
C ALA A 43 3.18 -37.28 -13.82
N ASP A 44 3.19 -38.22 -12.91
CA ASP A 44 2.33 -39.39 -12.97
C ASP A 44 0.84 -38.93 -12.91
N PRO A 45 -0.08 -39.62 -13.61
CA PRO A 45 -1.48 -39.30 -13.58
C PRO A 45 -2.05 -39.34 -12.17
N ALA A 46 -2.89 -38.36 -11.82
CA ALA A 46 -3.64 -38.34 -10.59
C ALA A 46 -4.76 -39.41 -10.60
N GLU A 47 -5.38 -39.65 -9.47
CA GLU A 47 -6.49 -40.65 -9.33
C GLU A 47 -7.70 -40.34 -10.23
N ASP A 48 -7.92 -39.09 -10.56
CA ASP A 48 -8.99 -38.61 -11.45
C ASP A 48 -8.62 -38.71 -12.95
N GLY A 49 -7.43 -39.24 -13.27
CA GLY A 49 -6.91 -39.36 -14.63
C GLY A 49 -6.38 -38.05 -15.23
N SER A 50 -6.18 -37.03 -14.41
CA SER A 50 -5.52 -35.80 -14.85
C SER A 50 -3.99 -35.94 -14.76
N VAL A 51 -3.29 -35.22 -15.62
CA VAL A 51 -1.82 -35.19 -15.66
C VAL A 51 -1.34 -33.75 -15.54
N LEU A 52 -0.51 -33.50 -14.53
CA LEU A 52 0.18 -32.21 -14.37
C LEU A 52 1.38 -32.17 -15.31
N VAL A 53 1.43 -31.13 -16.14
CA VAL A 53 2.56 -30.86 -17.05
C VAL A 53 3.25 -29.59 -16.63
N THR A 54 4.59 -29.60 -16.63
CA THR A 54 5.43 -28.43 -16.41
C THR A 54 6.10 -28.06 -17.71
N LEU A 55 5.93 -26.82 -18.16
CA LEU A 55 6.68 -26.21 -19.25
C LEU A 55 7.82 -25.38 -18.68
N THR A 56 9.06 -25.76 -18.99
CA THR A 56 10.23 -24.93 -18.71
C THR A 56 10.49 -24.06 -19.92
N VAL A 57 10.41 -22.75 -19.75
CA VAL A 57 10.52 -21.73 -20.80
C VAL A 57 11.82 -20.98 -20.59
N ALA A 58 12.74 -21.06 -21.57
CA ALA A 58 14.08 -20.48 -21.48
C ALA A 58 14.35 -19.51 -22.64
N PRO A 59 14.25 -18.19 -22.43
CA PRO A 59 14.66 -17.20 -23.43
C PRO A 59 16.17 -17.26 -23.68
N GLU A 60 16.56 -17.09 -24.94
CA GLU A 60 17.97 -16.90 -25.31
C GLU A 60 18.44 -15.49 -24.92
N LYS A 61 19.74 -15.30 -24.85
CA LYS A 61 20.32 -13.97 -24.56
C LYS A 61 19.83 -12.92 -25.56
N GLY A 62 19.24 -11.86 -25.08
CA GLY A 62 18.67 -10.79 -25.90
C GLY A 62 17.19 -10.98 -26.27
N TYR A 63 16.54 -11.97 -25.66
CA TYR A 63 15.10 -12.21 -25.83
C TYR A 63 14.39 -12.29 -24.49
N TYR A 64 13.09 -12.00 -24.51
CA TYR A 64 12.19 -12.18 -23.38
C TYR A 64 10.88 -12.80 -23.85
N ILE A 65 10.12 -13.37 -22.92
CA ILE A 65 8.77 -13.87 -23.16
C ILE A 65 7.94 -13.71 -21.88
N ALA A 66 6.69 -13.26 -22.02
CA ALA A 66 5.73 -13.21 -20.92
C ALA A 66 4.76 -14.40 -21.01
N LYS A 67 4.10 -14.73 -19.91
CA LYS A 67 3.10 -15.81 -19.84
C LYS A 67 2.02 -15.66 -20.91
N LYS A 68 1.54 -14.43 -21.16
CA LYS A 68 0.53 -14.09 -22.17
C LYS A 68 0.94 -14.40 -23.62
N ASP A 69 2.26 -14.53 -23.86
CA ASP A 69 2.81 -14.80 -25.19
C ASP A 69 2.92 -16.31 -25.47
N ILE A 70 2.43 -17.15 -24.54
CA ILE A 70 2.45 -18.61 -24.64
C ILE A 70 1.01 -19.11 -24.64
N GLN A 71 0.59 -19.73 -25.72
CA GLN A 71 -0.72 -20.35 -25.85
C GLN A 71 -0.62 -21.86 -25.91
N VAL A 72 -1.24 -22.55 -24.97
CA VAL A 72 -1.33 -24.01 -24.93
C VAL A 72 -2.77 -24.44 -25.14
N VAL A 73 -2.97 -25.46 -25.93
CA VAL A 73 -4.29 -26.02 -26.20
C VAL A 73 -4.34 -27.51 -25.89
N ALA A 74 -5.43 -27.97 -25.33
CA ALA A 74 -5.73 -29.39 -25.20
C ALA A 74 -6.18 -29.92 -26.56
N THR A 75 -5.66 -31.07 -26.95
CA THR A 75 -6.01 -31.73 -28.22
C THR A 75 -6.46 -33.15 -27.98
N ILE A 76 -7.36 -33.63 -28.83
CA ILE A 76 -7.74 -35.04 -28.93
C ILE A 76 -7.42 -35.52 -30.34
N SER A 77 -6.81 -36.72 -30.46
CA SER A 77 -6.65 -37.38 -31.77
C SER A 77 -7.75 -38.43 -31.93
N PRO A 78 -8.84 -38.13 -32.63
CA PRO A 78 -9.87 -39.11 -32.92
C PRO A 78 -9.26 -40.28 -33.73
N SER A 79 -9.63 -41.48 -33.38
CA SER A 79 -9.16 -42.69 -34.10
C SER A 79 -9.40 -42.55 -35.60
N GLY A 80 -8.32 -42.46 -36.39
CA GLY A 80 -8.41 -42.41 -37.87
C GLY A 80 -8.29 -41.02 -38.50
N THR A 81 -8.09 -39.95 -37.75
CA THR A 81 -7.87 -38.63 -38.31
C THR A 81 -6.37 -38.22 -38.25
N ARG A 82 -5.94 -37.49 -39.29
CA ARG A 82 -4.52 -37.13 -39.50
C ARG A 82 -4.06 -35.88 -38.69
N ALA A 83 -5.02 -35.12 -38.15
CA ALA A 83 -4.76 -33.91 -37.39
C ALA A 83 -5.45 -33.98 -36.03
N PRO A 84 -4.78 -33.57 -34.95
CA PRO A 84 -5.42 -33.42 -33.65
C PRO A 84 -6.48 -32.33 -33.72
N GLU A 85 -7.62 -32.55 -33.07
CA GLU A 85 -8.70 -31.58 -32.93
C GLU A 85 -8.44 -30.77 -31.64
N VAL A 86 -8.49 -29.45 -31.74
CA VAL A 86 -8.39 -28.54 -30.57
C VAL A 86 -9.70 -28.64 -29.77
N VAL A 87 -9.60 -28.97 -28.52
CA VAL A 87 -10.73 -29.13 -27.61
C VAL A 87 -10.95 -27.89 -26.76
N SER A 88 -9.88 -27.31 -26.23
CA SER A 88 -9.93 -26.08 -25.41
C SER A 88 -8.57 -25.45 -25.30
N ASP A 89 -8.55 -24.14 -25.04
CA ASP A 89 -7.36 -23.46 -24.55
C ASP A 89 -7.08 -23.90 -23.10
N ILE A 90 -5.81 -23.98 -22.76
CA ILE A 90 -5.34 -24.35 -21.43
C ILE A 90 -4.74 -23.12 -20.77
N GLU A 91 -5.22 -22.79 -19.57
CA GLU A 91 -4.65 -21.75 -18.75
C GLU A 91 -3.33 -22.23 -18.10
N LEU A 92 -2.26 -21.47 -18.30
CA LEU A 92 -1.00 -21.69 -17.62
C LEU A 92 -1.05 -21.13 -16.21
N ILE A 93 -0.57 -21.89 -15.24
CA ILE A 93 -0.45 -21.49 -13.83
C ILE A 93 1.03 -21.15 -13.57
N GLY A 94 1.26 -20.02 -12.97
CA GLY A 94 2.59 -19.46 -12.67
C GLY A 94 2.54 -17.94 -12.83
N ASP A 95 3.31 -17.25 -12.03
CA ASP A 95 3.41 -15.79 -12.09
C ASP A 95 4.46 -15.38 -13.12
N ASP A 96 4.23 -14.27 -13.82
CA ASP A 96 5.29 -13.65 -14.61
C ASP A 96 6.28 -12.99 -13.63
N PRO A 97 7.57 -13.38 -13.65
CA PRO A 97 8.57 -12.73 -12.83
C PRO A 97 8.86 -11.33 -13.38
N GLU A 98 9.41 -10.45 -12.54
CA GLU A 98 9.85 -9.11 -12.96
C GLU A 98 10.89 -9.18 -14.10
N ASP A 99 11.74 -10.21 -14.10
CA ASP A 99 12.74 -10.44 -15.14
C ASP A 99 12.27 -11.53 -16.13
N LEU A 100 11.69 -11.10 -17.23
CA LEU A 100 11.16 -11.96 -18.29
C LEU A 100 12.25 -12.60 -19.17
N THR A 101 13.54 -12.29 -18.96
CA THR A 101 14.67 -12.83 -19.71
C THR A 101 15.23 -14.12 -19.10
N LYS A 102 14.75 -14.53 -17.92
CA LYS A 102 15.22 -15.73 -17.21
C LYS A 102 14.37 -16.96 -17.50
N GLU A 103 15.01 -18.13 -17.36
CA GLU A 103 14.31 -19.41 -17.37
C GLU A 103 13.27 -19.50 -16.24
N ARG A 104 12.11 -20.07 -16.55
CA ARG A 104 11.00 -20.24 -15.60
C ARG A 104 10.11 -21.41 -15.97
N ASP A 105 9.33 -21.86 -14.99
CA ASP A 105 8.36 -22.93 -15.15
C ASP A 105 6.94 -22.40 -15.09
N TYR A 106 6.09 -22.86 -16.02
CA TYR A 106 4.62 -22.75 -15.95
C TYR A 106 4.02 -24.14 -15.90
N THR A 107 2.94 -24.30 -15.17
CA THR A 107 2.25 -25.59 -15.05
C THR A 107 0.85 -25.53 -15.62
N PHE A 108 0.36 -26.66 -16.07
CA PHE A 108 -1.04 -26.85 -16.41
C PHE A 108 -1.46 -28.31 -16.20
N THR A 109 -2.77 -28.55 -16.14
CA THR A 109 -3.31 -29.88 -15.97
C THR A 109 -4.13 -30.26 -17.20
N VAL A 110 -3.93 -31.46 -17.70
CA VAL A 110 -4.66 -31.99 -18.87
C VAL A 110 -5.18 -33.40 -18.56
N LYS A 111 -6.31 -33.80 -19.16
CA LYS A 111 -6.85 -35.16 -19.03
C LYS A 111 -5.91 -36.17 -19.69
N ALA A 112 -5.70 -37.32 -19.08
CA ALA A 112 -4.75 -38.35 -19.56
C ALA A 112 -5.06 -38.88 -20.97
N ASN A 113 -6.31 -38.77 -21.44
CA ASN A 113 -6.72 -39.19 -22.81
C ASN A 113 -6.60 -38.08 -23.84
N TYR A 114 -6.14 -36.87 -23.42
CA TYR A 114 -5.90 -35.74 -24.30
C TYR A 114 -4.39 -35.58 -24.53
N GLY A 115 -4.01 -34.93 -25.61
CA GLY A 115 -2.70 -34.32 -25.79
C GLY A 115 -2.72 -32.85 -25.38
N ALA A 116 -1.56 -32.26 -25.32
CA ALA A 116 -1.39 -30.83 -25.25
C ALA A 116 -0.47 -30.35 -26.37
N TRP A 117 -0.71 -29.18 -26.89
CA TRP A 117 0.13 -28.58 -27.92
C TRP A 117 0.36 -27.11 -27.61
N VAL A 118 1.65 -26.71 -27.60
CA VAL A 118 2.03 -25.30 -27.56
C VAL A 118 1.75 -24.72 -28.95
N ARG A 119 0.61 -24.06 -29.09
CA ARG A 119 0.14 -23.49 -30.36
C ARG A 119 0.99 -22.30 -30.77
N GLU A 120 1.32 -21.45 -29.81
CA GLU A 120 2.05 -20.22 -30.02
C GLU A 120 2.96 -19.93 -28.83
N ALA A 121 4.16 -19.50 -29.10
CA ALA A 121 5.07 -18.96 -28.12
C ALA A 121 5.98 -17.94 -28.82
N ASN A 122 5.77 -16.67 -28.50
CA ASN A 122 6.45 -15.56 -29.13
C ASN A 122 7.53 -15.00 -28.21
N PHE A 123 8.78 -15.31 -28.51
CA PHE A 123 9.92 -14.68 -27.88
C PHE A 123 10.19 -13.35 -28.57
N HIS A 124 10.16 -12.28 -27.80
CA HIS A 124 10.40 -10.92 -28.26
C HIS A 124 11.87 -10.58 -28.09
N VAL A 125 12.44 -9.91 -29.07
CA VAL A 125 13.77 -9.31 -28.90
C VAL A 125 13.66 -8.31 -27.75
N VAL A 126 14.53 -8.42 -26.75
CA VAL A 126 14.79 -7.29 -25.88
C VAL A 126 15.29 -6.21 -26.83
N GLU A 127 14.42 -5.27 -27.20
CA GLU A 127 14.90 -4.08 -27.90
C GLU A 127 16.08 -3.59 -27.04
N GLU A 128 17.30 -3.68 -27.59
CA GLU A 128 18.36 -2.84 -27.10
C GLU A 128 17.73 -1.44 -27.20
N GLN A 129 17.20 -0.95 -26.08
CA GLN A 129 16.97 0.48 -25.96
C GLN A 129 18.23 1.07 -26.56
N PRO A 130 18.14 1.96 -27.62
CA PRO A 130 19.30 2.48 -28.30
C PRO A 130 20.28 2.81 -27.21
N GLN A 131 21.40 2.07 -27.17
CA GLN A 131 22.32 2.03 -26.03
C GLN A 131 22.36 3.45 -25.53
N PRO A 132 21.83 3.77 -24.32
CA PRO A 132 21.80 5.14 -23.85
C PRO A 132 23.23 5.55 -24.07
N GLY A 133 23.44 6.52 -24.96
CA GLY A 133 24.80 6.96 -25.25
C GLY A 133 25.43 7.19 -23.91
N PRO A 134 26.65 6.68 -23.64
CA PRO A 134 27.21 6.20 -22.38
C PRO A 134 26.37 6.75 -21.25
N GLU A 135 25.61 5.88 -20.61
CA GLU A 135 24.56 6.14 -19.61
C GLU A 135 24.99 7.39 -18.89
N PRO A 136 24.24 8.54 -18.96
CA PRO A 136 24.73 9.72 -18.30
C PRO A 136 24.94 9.23 -16.89
N GLN A 137 26.24 8.94 -16.57
CA GLN A 137 26.66 8.38 -15.28
C GLN A 137 25.90 9.23 -14.29
N PRO A 138 25.10 8.66 -13.32
CA PRO A 138 24.36 9.45 -12.38
C PRO A 138 25.28 10.59 -12.05
N GLN A 139 24.99 11.81 -12.56
CA GLN A 139 25.92 12.91 -12.39
C GLN A 139 26.06 12.99 -10.90
N GLU A 140 27.22 12.56 -10.38
CA GLU A 140 27.49 12.67 -8.97
C GLU A 140 27.08 14.08 -8.61
N PRO A 141 26.23 14.26 -7.60
CA PRO A 141 25.64 15.56 -7.31
C PRO A 141 26.79 16.54 -7.10
N THR A 142 27.12 17.26 -8.18
CA THR A 142 28.24 18.21 -8.18
C THR A 142 27.94 19.40 -7.30
N THR A 143 26.69 19.45 -6.78
CA THR A 143 26.25 20.57 -5.96
C THR A 143 25.19 20.08 -4.95
N ASN A 144 25.44 20.41 -3.69
CA ASN A 144 24.57 20.04 -2.57
C ASN A 144 23.25 20.82 -2.61
N ILE A 145 22.12 20.10 -2.52
CA ILE A 145 20.78 20.67 -2.38
C ILE A 145 20.26 20.62 -0.93
N SER A 146 21.05 20.04 -0.03
CA SER A 146 20.64 19.80 1.35
C SER A 146 20.65 21.07 2.19
N ALA A 147 19.65 21.27 3.03
CA ALA A 147 19.70 22.22 4.13
C ALA A 147 20.74 21.79 5.18
N GLU A 148 21.11 22.70 6.08
CA GLU A 148 22.01 22.39 7.19
C GLU A 148 21.45 21.22 8.03
N GLY A 149 22.27 20.23 8.32
CA GLY A 149 21.89 19.03 9.06
C GLY A 149 21.16 17.98 8.25
N SER A 150 20.97 18.20 6.94
CA SER A 150 20.36 17.24 6.00
C SER A 150 21.43 16.57 5.13
N SER A 151 21.13 15.37 4.64
CA SER A 151 21.97 14.61 3.72
C SER A 151 21.11 14.11 2.58
N LEU A 152 20.96 14.93 1.54
CA LEU A 152 20.18 14.63 0.36
C LEU A 152 21.08 14.45 -0.85
N GLU A 153 20.70 13.51 -1.68
CA GLU A 153 21.29 13.26 -2.99
C GLU A 153 20.22 13.43 -4.06
N TRP A 154 20.62 13.72 -5.29
CA TRP A 154 19.71 13.78 -6.39
C TRP A 154 20.34 13.22 -7.66
N SER A 155 19.49 12.67 -8.51
CA SER A 155 19.87 12.17 -9.83
C SER A 155 18.79 12.54 -10.84
N VAL A 156 19.17 12.56 -12.14
CA VAL A 156 18.23 12.80 -13.23
C VAL A 156 18.39 11.67 -14.25
N SER A 157 17.28 11.05 -14.58
CA SER A 157 17.19 10.05 -15.64
C SER A 157 15.91 10.33 -16.43
N GLU A 158 15.98 10.38 -17.76
CA GLU A 158 14.83 10.57 -18.65
C GLU A 158 13.95 11.78 -18.28
N ASN A 159 14.57 12.90 -17.88
CA ASN A 159 13.90 14.13 -17.38
C ASN A 159 13.13 13.97 -16.07
N VAL A 160 13.32 12.87 -15.35
CA VAL A 160 12.82 12.62 -13.99
C VAL A 160 13.92 12.98 -13.00
N LEU A 161 13.68 13.97 -12.15
CA LEU A 161 14.55 14.29 -11.02
C LEU A 161 14.13 13.43 -9.82
N THR A 162 15.05 12.61 -9.31
CA THR A 162 14.84 11.85 -8.06
C THR A 162 15.65 12.47 -6.94
N ILE A 163 15.01 12.73 -5.80
CA ILE A 163 15.64 13.24 -4.58
C ILE A 163 15.55 12.17 -3.51
N THR A 164 16.71 11.77 -2.99
CA THR A 164 16.86 10.70 -1.99
C THR A 164 17.60 11.20 -0.76
N GLY A 165 17.69 10.36 0.28
CA GLY A 165 18.42 10.68 1.49
C GLY A 165 17.54 11.09 2.65
N SER A 166 18.06 11.95 3.55
CA SER A 166 17.36 12.32 4.78
C SER A 166 17.42 13.82 5.04
N GLY A 167 16.28 14.40 5.42
CA GLY A 167 16.17 15.81 5.79
C GLY A 167 15.49 16.68 4.73
N SER A 168 15.79 17.96 4.71
CA SER A 168 15.14 18.96 3.87
C SER A 168 16.09 19.56 2.84
N THR A 169 15.54 20.02 1.72
CA THR A 169 16.34 20.82 0.78
C THR A 169 16.53 22.22 1.30
N MET A 170 17.61 22.86 0.86
CA MET A 170 17.87 24.28 1.16
C MET A 170 16.89 25.18 0.40
N ASP A 171 16.79 26.43 0.84
CA ASP A 171 16.07 27.49 0.12
C ASP A 171 16.88 27.99 -1.07
N PHE A 172 16.20 28.22 -2.19
CA PHE A 172 16.80 28.79 -3.40
C PHE A 172 16.47 30.28 -3.49
N VAL A 173 17.50 31.10 -3.55
CA VAL A 173 17.39 32.56 -3.63
C VAL A 173 17.70 32.99 -5.06
N GLU A 174 16.99 33.99 -5.57
CA GLU A 174 17.28 34.55 -6.87
C GLU A 174 18.71 35.16 -6.90
N GLY A 175 19.51 34.75 -7.91
CA GLY A 175 20.92 35.12 -8.00
C GLY A 175 21.90 34.35 -7.11
N GLY A 176 21.39 33.44 -6.27
CA GLY A 176 22.21 32.52 -5.49
C GLY A 176 22.72 31.32 -6.28
N SER A 177 23.45 30.44 -5.61
CA SER A 177 23.87 29.14 -6.19
C SER A 177 22.64 28.30 -6.51
N ASP A 178 22.57 27.78 -7.74
CA ASP A 178 21.49 26.93 -8.20
C ASP A 178 22.03 25.59 -8.72
N PRO A 179 22.07 24.56 -7.86
CA PRO A 179 22.54 23.23 -8.24
C PRO A 179 21.81 22.60 -9.42
N LEU A 180 20.57 22.97 -9.62
CA LEU A 180 19.72 22.41 -10.67
C LEU A 180 19.71 23.27 -11.96
N ALA A 181 20.48 24.36 -12.02
CA ALA A 181 20.41 25.37 -13.11
C ALA A 181 20.49 24.76 -14.51
N SER A 182 21.39 23.79 -14.72
CA SER A 182 21.62 23.17 -16.05
C SER A 182 20.49 22.25 -16.51
N ILE A 183 19.65 21.78 -15.61
CA ILE A 183 18.64 20.73 -15.88
C ILE A 183 17.20 21.20 -15.70
N ARG A 184 16.96 22.39 -15.07
CA ARG A 184 15.63 22.86 -14.70
C ARG A 184 14.60 22.83 -15.81
N THR A 185 14.96 23.23 -17.02
CA THR A 185 14.06 23.28 -18.17
C THR A 185 13.78 21.92 -18.78
N GLN A 186 14.57 20.92 -18.42
CA GLN A 186 14.42 19.53 -18.91
C GLN A 186 13.57 18.69 -17.98
N ILE A 187 13.51 19.02 -16.69
CA ILE A 187 12.75 18.25 -15.68
C ILE A 187 11.26 18.32 -15.99
N THR A 188 10.66 17.16 -16.28
CA THR A 188 9.21 17.01 -16.51
C THR A 188 8.48 16.41 -15.31
N SER A 189 9.17 15.63 -14.49
CA SER A 189 8.64 15.04 -13.26
C SER A 189 9.71 14.94 -12.17
N VAL A 190 9.24 14.86 -10.93
CA VAL A 190 10.09 14.73 -9.73
C VAL A 190 9.58 13.58 -8.89
N VAL A 191 10.51 12.77 -8.37
CA VAL A 191 10.26 11.75 -7.35
C VAL A 191 10.99 12.16 -6.08
N ILE A 192 10.27 12.21 -4.96
CA ILE A 192 10.78 12.55 -3.64
C ILE A 192 10.62 11.34 -2.74
N GLU A 193 11.75 10.72 -2.38
CA GLU A 193 11.74 9.51 -1.59
C GLU A 193 11.42 9.76 -0.11
N LYS A 194 11.04 8.70 0.58
CA LYS A 194 10.47 8.71 1.94
C LYS A 194 11.34 9.40 3.01
N GLY A 195 12.66 9.46 2.83
CA GLY A 195 13.57 10.08 3.80
C GLY A 195 13.56 11.62 3.79
N VAL A 196 13.04 12.22 2.72
CA VAL A 196 12.93 13.67 2.57
C VAL A 196 11.82 14.19 3.48
N THR A 197 12.09 15.24 4.24
CA THR A 197 11.16 15.82 5.21
C THR A 197 10.70 17.23 4.87
N GLY A 198 11.35 17.88 3.88
CA GLY A 198 10.95 19.23 3.49
C GLY A 198 11.53 19.70 2.16
N LEU A 199 10.81 20.61 1.53
CA LEU A 199 11.18 21.28 0.30
C LEU A 199 11.41 22.76 0.60
N GLY A 200 12.63 23.24 0.34
CA GLY A 200 13.02 24.63 0.53
C GLY A 200 12.31 25.59 -0.42
N ALA A 201 12.34 26.86 -0.10
CA ALA A 201 11.71 27.89 -0.90
C ALA A 201 12.27 27.91 -2.34
N ASN A 202 11.39 28.14 -3.32
CA ASN A 202 11.71 28.26 -4.74
C ASN A 202 12.41 27.05 -5.38
N LEU A 203 12.39 25.88 -4.75
CA LEU A 203 13.12 24.68 -5.21
C LEU A 203 12.87 24.37 -6.68
N PHE A 204 11.62 24.37 -7.13
CA PHE A 204 11.23 24.07 -8.50
C PHE A 204 10.67 25.30 -9.27
N ALA A 205 10.79 26.50 -8.73
CA ALA A 205 10.17 27.71 -9.30
C ALA A 205 10.51 27.96 -10.79
N ARG A 206 11.69 27.51 -11.24
CA ARG A 206 12.16 27.69 -12.63
C ARG A 206 12.07 26.41 -13.47
N CYS A 207 11.45 25.36 -12.99
CA CYS A 207 11.24 24.12 -13.73
C CYS A 207 10.00 24.26 -14.62
N THR A 208 10.15 24.94 -15.77
CA THR A 208 9.04 25.32 -16.64
C THR A 208 8.37 24.15 -17.36
N SER A 209 9.04 23.00 -17.45
CA SER A 209 8.50 21.77 -18.05
C SER A 209 7.90 20.83 -17.02
N LEU A 210 7.98 21.15 -15.72
CA LEU A 210 7.53 20.28 -14.64
C LEU A 210 5.99 20.17 -14.61
N THR A 211 5.47 18.95 -14.68
CA THR A 211 4.04 18.66 -14.68
C THR A 211 3.58 17.85 -13.46
N SER A 212 4.49 17.07 -12.87
CA SER A 212 4.14 16.18 -11.76
C SER A 212 5.27 16.03 -10.74
N ILE A 213 4.87 15.85 -9.48
CA ILE A 213 5.76 15.49 -8.36
C ILE A 213 5.13 14.30 -7.65
N THR A 214 5.91 13.25 -7.41
CA THR A 214 5.51 12.11 -6.57
C THR A 214 6.28 12.15 -5.26
N ILE A 215 5.59 12.04 -4.15
CA ILE A 215 6.16 12.01 -2.79
C ILE A 215 5.87 10.65 -2.18
N ASP A 216 6.92 9.90 -1.81
CA ASP A 216 6.78 8.54 -1.26
C ASP A 216 6.78 8.50 0.27
N ASN A 217 6.86 9.67 0.95
CA ASN A 217 6.76 9.73 2.40
C ASN A 217 5.32 9.44 2.86
N ALA A 218 5.13 8.31 3.52
CA ALA A 218 3.84 7.85 4.04
C ALA A 218 3.66 8.08 5.55
N GLU A 219 4.57 8.79 6.20
CA GLU A 219 4.60 8.97 7.65
C GLU A 219 4.30 10.41 8.08
N THR A 220 4.83 11.37 7.35
CA THR A 220 4.71 12.79 7.71
C THR A 220 4.51 13.65 6.48
N VAL A 221 3.78 14.75 6.62
CA VAL A 221 3.69 15.80 5.60
C VAL A 221 5.00 16.54 5.56
N LEU A 222 5.55 16.75 4.38
CA LEU A 222 6.77 17.53 4.18
C LEU A 222 6.53 19.00 4.51
N THR A 223 7.53 19.65 5.08
CA THR A 223 7.53 21.12 5.16
C THR A 223 7.65 21.70 3.74
N LEU A 224 6.92 22.78 3.47
CA LEU A 224 6.89 23.41 2.15
C LEU A 224 7.36 24.85 2.23
N GLY A 225 8.48 25.16 1.60
CA GLY A 225 8.97 26.50 1.43
C GLY A 225 8.12 27.32 0.42
N ALA A 226 8.11 28.63 0.58
CA ALA A 226 7.34 29.49 -0.28
C ALA A 226 7.78 29.36 -1.74
N GLY A 227 6.82 29.18 -2.68
CA GLY A 227 7.11 29.06 -4.11
C GLY A 227 7.90 27.81 -4.50
N ALA A 228 8.02 26.81 -3.61
CA ALA A 228 8.79 25.59 -3.89
C ALA A 228 8.24 24.82 -5.10
N ILE A 229 6.94 24.81 -5.29
CA ILE A 229 6.25 24.09 -6.38
C ILE A 229 5.53 25.11 -7.27
N PRO A 230 5.74 25.08 -8.60
CA PRO A 230 5.04 25.94 -9.55
C PRO A 230 3.53 25.66 -9.58
N GLU A 231 2.75 26.65 -9.96
CA GLU A 231 1.31 26.49 -10.21
C GLU A 231 1.05 25.46 -11.33
N GLY A 232 -0.04 24.70 -11.19
CA GLY A 232 -0.47 23.73 -12.19
C GLY A 232 0.22 22.36 -12.12
N VAL A 233 1.27 22.21 -11.32
CA VAL A 233 1.93 20.91 -11.08
C VAL A 233 1.02 20.03 -10.24
N THR A 234 0.84 18.77 -10.67
CA THR A 234 0.11 17.77 -9.85
C THR A 234 1.06 17.12 -8.87
N VAL A 235 0.70 17.13 -7.59
CA VAL A 235 1.47 16.46 -6.53
C VAL A 235 0.75 15.19 -6.12
N THR A 236 1.42 14.06 -6.29
CA THR A 236 0.90 12.74 -5.93
C THR A 236 1.54 12.29 -4.62
N VAL A 237 0.71 11.89 -3.66
CA VAL A 237 1.14 11.45 -2.33
C VAL A 237 0.50 10.10 -1.99
N PRO A 238 1.06 9.31 -1.05
CA PRO A 238 0.40 8.09 -0.59
C PRO A 238 -1.04 8.36 -0.16
N ALA A 239 -1.98 7.51 -0.58
CA ALA A 239 -3.42 7.76 -0.38
C ALA A 239 -3.79 8.03 1.09
N ARG A 240 -3.15 7.32 2.04
CA ARG A 240 -3.37 7.55 3.48
C ARG A 240 -2.97 8.94 3.97
N MET A 241 -2.10 9.64 3.23
CA MET A 241 -1.59 10.97 3.57
C MET A 241 -2.37 12.10 2.90
N LEU A 242 -3.18 11.80 1.88
CA LEU A 242 -3.83 12.81 1.05
C LEU A 242 -4.67 13.81 1.87
N ASP A 243 -5.43 13.31 2.82
CA ASP A 243 -6.29 14.16 3.66
C ASP A 243 -5.46 15.11 4.54
N GLU A 244 -4.31 14.66 5.02
CA GLU A 244 -3.41 15.47 5.82
C GLU A 244 -2.72 16.55 5.00
N TYR A 245 -2.28 16.24 3.78
CA TYR A 245 -1.75 17.22 2.84
C TYR A 245 -2.80 18.28 2.48
N ASN A 246 -4.04 17.86 2.19
CA ASN A 246 -5.14 18.77 1.86
C ASN A 246 -5.56 19.68 3.03
N ASP A 247 -5.24 19.32 4.28
CA ASP A 247 -5.52 20.12 5.47
C ASP A 247 -4.33 20.99 5.91
N THR A 248 -3.14 20.76 5.33
CA THR A 248 -1.91 21.44 5.73
C THR A 248 -1.70 22.73 4.94
N ASP A 249 -1.41 23.83 5.65
CA ASP A 249 -1.13 25.13 5.05
C ASP A 249 0.05 25.03 4.05
N GLY A 250 -0.10 25.73 2.93
CA GLY A 250 0.82 25.67 1.80
C GLY A 250 0.43 24.56 0.80
N TRP A 251 0.20 23.35 1.29
CA TRP A 251 -0.16 22.20 0.44
C TRP A 251 -1.60 22.23 -0.05
N LYS A 252 -2.54 22.69 0.77
CA LYS A 252 -3.98 22.73 0.45
C LYS A 252 -4.35 23.57 -0.79
N SER A 253 -3.46 24.43 -1.24
CA SER A 253 -3.63 25.25 -2.46
C SER A 253 -3.13 24.56 -3.72
N LEU A 254 -2.42 23.44 -3.59
CA LEU A 254 -1.84 22.70 -4.71
C LEU A 254 -2.83 21.65 -5.25
N ARG A 255 -2.55 21.20 -6.47
CA ARG A 255 -3.33 20.13 -7.10
C ARG A 255 -2.84 18.77 -6.58
N MET A 256 -3.55 18.22 -5.59
CA MET A 256 -3.17 16.98 -4.95
C MET A 256 -3.83 15.74 -5.60
N ALA A 257 -3.11 14.63 -5.64
CA ALA A 257 -3.58 13.33 -6.08
C ALA A 257 -3.10 12.22 -5.12
N ALA A 258 -3.78 11.07 -5.13
CA ALA A 258 -3.38 9.91 -4.34
C ALA A 258 -2.67 8.87 -5.20
N SER A 259 -1.65 8.20 -4.64
CA SER A 259 -0.99 7.02 -5.21
C SER A 259 -1.40 5.74 -4.50
N GLY A 260 -1.18 4.60 -5.16
CA GLY A 260 -1.46 3.26 -4.64
C GLY A 260 -2.89 2.79 -4.94
N ASN A 261 -3.30 1.69 -4.30
CA ASN A 261 -4.64 1.12 -4.41
C ASN A 261 -5.63 1.95 -3.58
N VAL A 262 -6.10 3.05 -4.15
CA VAL A 262 -6.90 4.06 -3.46
C VAL A 262 -8.27 3.52 -3.06
N VAL A 263 -8.64 3.71 -1.79
CA VAL A 263 -9.93 3.34 -1.20
C VAL A 263 -10.53 4.54 -0.49
N GLY A 264 -11.83 4.78 -0.71
CA GLY A 264 -12.60 5.75 0.06
C GLY A 264 -13.19 5.12 1.31
N MET A 265 -13.01 5.77 2.45
CA MET A 265 -13.77 5.49 3.68
C MET A 265 -14.90 6.49 3.75
N THR A 266 -16.15 6.05 3.85
CA THR A 266 -17.33 6.92 3.79
C THR A 266 -18.24 6.72 4.99
N GLY A 267 -19.08 7.71 5.25
CA GLY A 267 -20.14 7.64 6.26
C GLY A 267 -19.66 7.84 7.69
N ILE A 268 -18.44 8.30 7.89
CA ILE A 268 -17.87 8.62 9.21
C ILE A 268 -18.44 9.94 9.71
N LYS A 269 -18.76 10.05 11.02
CA LYS A 269 -19.45 11.20 11.59
C LYS A 269 -18.69 11.77 12.77
N PHE A 270 -17.73 12.62 12.48
CA PHE A 270 -17.08 13.44 13.49
C PHE A 270 -17.71 14.84 13.61
N SER A 271 -17.58 15.44 14.78
CA SER A 271 -17.96 16.82 15.04
C SER A 271 -17.10 17.38 16.18
N ALA A 272 -17.19 18.66 16.48
CA ALA A 272 -16.49 19.27 17.60
C ALA A 272 -16.76 18.59 18.95
N SER A 273 -17.93 17.97 19.11
CA SER A 273 -18.34 17.23 20.33
C SER A 273 -18.28 15.71 20.19
N ASN A 274 -17.84 15.19 19.06
CA ASN A 274 -17.79 13.76 18.76
C ASN A 274 -16.50 13.43 18.03
N GLN A 275 -15.46 13.09 18.80
CA GLN A 275 -14.12 12.80 18.30
C GLN A 275 -13.95 11.34 17.88
N TYR A 276 -14.89 10.47 18.26
CA TYR A 276 -14.83 9.04 17.98
C TYR A 276 -16.03 8.60 17.14
N ASP A 277 -15.80 7.66 16.26
CA ASP A 277 -16.83 6.93 15.52
C ASP A 277 -16.45 5.47 15.35
N THR A 278 -17.41 4.62 15.01
CA THR A 278 -17.17 3.21 14.73
C THR A 278 -17.15 2.98 13.23
N TYR A 279 -16.25 2.11 12.78
CA TYR A 279 -16.07 1.82 11.35
C TYR A 279 -15.73 0.34 11.11
N VAL A 280 -16.14 -0.17 9.98
CA VAL A 280 -15.75 -1.49 9.47
C VAL A 280 -15.54 -1.38 7.95
N SER A 281 -14.51 -2.04 7.44
CA SER A 281 -14.20 -2.10 6.02
C SER A 281 -14.39 -3.51 5.49
N ASP A 282 -14.87 -3.64 4.26
CA ASP A 282 -15.00 -4.94 3.57
C ASP A 282 -13.66 -5.49 3.09
N GLN A 283 -12.64 -4.65 3.00
CA GLN A 283 -11.27 -5.01 2.63
C GLN A 283 -10.28 -4.48 3.66
N SER A 284 -9.10 -5.09 3.72
CA SER A 284 -8.03 -4.56 4.58
C SER A 284 -7.52 -3.23 4.03
N ILE A 285 -7.45 -2.21 4.88
CA ILE A 285 -7.04 -0.85 4.50
C ILE A 285 -6.05 -0.27 5.50
N GLN A 286 -5.16 0.58 5.04
CA GLN A 286 -4.32 1.39 5.91
C GLN A 286 -5.19 2.40 6.69
N VAL A 287 -4.77 2.78 7.87
CA VAL A 287 -5.41 3.88 8.60
C VAL A 287 -4.96 5.21 8.00
N PRO A 288 -5.88 6.11 7.59
CA PRO A 288 -5.52 7.47 7.18
C PRO A 288 -4.67 8.17 8.24
N SER A 289 -3.67 8.94 7.83
CA SER A 289 -2.73 9.60 8.76
C SER A 289 -3.41 10.56 9.74
N VAL A 290 -4.54 11.12 9.35
CA VAL A 290 -5.37 12.04 10.16
C VAL A 290 -6.23 11.34 11.20
N LEU A 291 -6.33 10.01 11.15
CA LEU A 291 -7.13 9.20 12.06
C LEU A 291 -6.24 8.26 12.90
N THR A 292 -6.79 7.75 13.99
CA THR A 292 -6.28 6.57 14.70
C THR A 292 -7.37 5.51 14.68
N ALA A 293 -7.03 4.28 14.32
CA ALA A 293 -7.91 3.14 14.47
C ALA A 293 -7.56 2.35 15.73
N ILE A 294 -8.58 1.99 16.50
CA ILE A 294 -8.44 1.37 17.81
C ILE A 294 -9.35 0.14 17.86
N ILE A 295 -8.83 -1.00 18.27
CA ILE A 295 -9.62 -2.17 18.63
C ILE A 295 -9.85 -2.19 20.15
N ILE A 296 -11.02 -2.66 20.54
CA ILE A 296 -11.34 -2.94 21.96
C ILE A 296 -11.06 -4.42 22.19
N THR A 297 -10.06 -4.72 23.01
CA THR A 297 -9.61 -6.10 23.26
C THR A 297 -10.26 -6.72 24.48
N GLY A 298 -10.76 -5.91 25.41
CA GLY A 298 -11.36 -6.38 26.65
C GLY A 298 -12.15 -5.31 27.39
N ILE A 299 -12.91 -5.76 28.39
CA ILE A 299 -13.54 -4.94 29.44
C ILE A 299 -13.03 -5.46 30.79
N SER A 300 -12.19 -4.67 31.46
CA SER A 300 -11.60 -5.00 32.74
C SER A 300 -12.18 -4.15 33.89
N SER A 301 -11.72 -4.40 35.12
CA SER A 301 -12.07 -3.53 36.27
C SER A 301 -11.63 -2.08 36.06
N ASN A 302 -10.62 -1.87 35.25
CA ASN A 302 -10.07 -0.56 34.96
C ASN A 302 -10.81 0.16 33.81
N GLY A 303 -11.64 -0.54 33.02
CA GLY A 303 -12.41 0.00 31.89
C GLY A 303 -12.19 -0.76 30.60
N LEU A 304 -12.25 -0.07 29.48
CA LEU A 304 -12.01 -0.66 28.16
C LEU A 304 -10.50 -0.86 27.95
N GLU A 305 -10.15 -2.05 27.44
CA GLU A 305 -8.79 -2.35 26.99
C GLU A 305 -8.69 -2.00 25.51
N LEU A 306 -7.88 -1.01 25.20
CA LEU A 306 -7.75 -0.42 23.88
C LEU A 306 -6.39 -0.74 23.28
N LYS A 307 -6.36 -1.00 21.98
CA LYS A 307 -5.12 -1.22 21.22
C LYS A 307 -5.21 -0.52 19.86
N GLU A 308 -4.23 0.30 19.54
CA GLU A 308 -4.09 0.92 18.22
C GLU A 308 -3.70 -0.11 17.17
N VAL A 309 -4.15 0.13 15.95
CA VAL A 309 -3.81 -0.65 14.76
C VAL A 309 -3.50 0.29 13.60
N ASP A 310 -2.48 -0.04 12.80
CA ASP A 310 -2.10 0.72 11.61
C ASP A 310 -2.85 0.29 10.36
N VAL A 311 -3.47 -0.89 10.42
CA VAL A 311 -4.29 -1.48 9.37
C VAL A 311 -5.62 -1.89 9.98
N ILE A 312 -6.72 -1.53 9.30
CA ILE A 312 -8.06 -2.03 9.61
C ILE A 312 -8.26 -3.29 8.78
N PRO A 313 -8.27 -4.50 9.39
CA PRO A 313 -8.46 -5.73 8.63
C PRO A 313 -9.90 -5.84 8.11
N ALA A 314 -10.08 -6.50 6.98
CA ALA A 314 -11.39 -6.76 6.40
C ALA A 314 -12.36 -7.39 7.39
N GLY A 315 -13.53 -6.78 7.56
CA GLY A 315 -14.61 -7.25 8.45
C GLY A 315 -14.34 -7.09 9.96
N VAL A 316 -13.24 -6.45 10.37
CA VAL A 316 -12.96 -6.17 11.79
C VAL A 316 -13.45 -4.76 12.14
N PRO A 317 -14.46 -4.63 13.03
CA PRO A 317 -14.91 -3.31 13.47
C PRO A 317 -13.86 -2.64 14.36
N VAL A 318 -13.66 -1.34 14.14
CA VAL A 318 -12.75 -0.51 14.91
C VAL A 318 -13.46 0.73 15.44
N LEU A 319 -12.86 1.33 16.45
CA LEU A 319 -13.16 2.69 16.88
C LEU A 319 -12.17 3.61 16.16
N LEU A 320 -12.65 4.63 15.48
CA LEU A 320 -11.84 5.67 14.85
C LEU A 320 -11.78 6.89 15.78
N TYR A 321 -10.60 7.47 15.90
CA TYR A 321 -10.35 8.73 16.60
C TYR A 321 -9.88 9.80 15.63
N ASN A 322 -10.48 10.97 15.71
CA ASN A 322 -10.21 12.14 14.87
C ASN A 322 -9.05 12.98 15.45
N LYS A 323 -7.82 12.69 15.07
CA LYS A 323 -6.62 13.38 15.60
C LYS A 323 -6.60 14.89 15.32
N ARG A 324 -7.21 15.30 14.20
CA ARG A 324 -7.08 16.64 13.67
C ARG A 324 -8.33 17.49 13.81
N ASN A 325 -9.37 16.99 14.45
CA ASN A 325 -10.68 17.64 14.56
C ASN A 325 -11.25 18.03 13.18
N MET A 326 -11.06 17.19 12.20
CA MET A 326 -11.57 17.42 10.84
C MET A 326 -13.08 17.11 10.81
N GLU A 327 -13.88 18.08 10.39
CA GLU A 327 -15.31 17.89 10.21
C GLU A 327 -15.59 17.41 8.78
N LYS A 328 -15.27 16.15 8.48
CA LYS A 328 -15.56 15.51 7.19
C LYS A 328 -16.05 14.07 7.39
N SER A 329 -16.79 13.57 6.40
CA SER A 329 -17.43 12.24 6.43
C SER A 329 -16.67 11.18 5.61
N ASP A 330 -15.76 11.63 4.76
CA ASP A 330 -15.08 10.78 3.77
C ASP A 330 -13.58 10.98 3.86
N TYR A 331 -12.84 9.88 3.86
CA TYR A 331 -11.38 9.88 3.96
C TYR A 331 -10.78 9.02 2.86
N CYS A 332 -9.57 9.34 2.48
CA CYS A 332 -8.80 8.61 1.48
C CYS A 332 -7.75 7.71 2.15
N THR A 333 -7.64 6.48 1.66
CA THR A 333 -6.61 5.54 2.12
C THR A 333 -6.25 4.53 1.02
N SER A 334 -5.38 3.57 1.34
CA SER A 334 -4.99 2.50 0.43
C SER A 334 -5.49 1.15 0.93
N ALA A 335 -5.94 0.31 0.01
CA ALA A 335 -6.08 -1.12 0.27
C ALA A 335 -4.70 -1.74 0.54
N VAL A 336 -4.69 -2.72 1.45
CA VAL A 336 -3.50 -3.52 1.77
C VAL A 336 -3.82 -4.94 1.35
N GLU A 337 -2.94 -5.54 0.55
CA GLU A 337 -3.02 -6.97 0.29
C GLU A 337 -2.93 -7.71 1.62
N ASP A 338 -3.75 -8.74 1.78
CA ASP A 338 -4.10 -9.48 2.99
C ASP A 338 -2.93 -9.57 4.00
N ALA A 339 -2.70 -8.45 4.69
CA ALA A 339 -1.83 -8.45 5.86
C ALA A 339 -2.53 -9.38 6.83
N SER A 340 -2.09 -10.62 6.81
CA SER A 340 -2.49 -11.73 7.67
C SER A 340 -3.52 -11.31 8.70
N LYS A 341 -4.72 -11.87 8.66
CA LYS A 341 -5.71 -11.85 9.75
C LYS A 341 -5.14 -12.39 11.06
N GLY A 342 -3.80 -12.29 11.21
CA GLY A 342 -3.01 -12.80 12.30
C GLY A 342 -3.40 -12.13 13.61
N GLY A 343 -4.49 -12.60 14.20
CA GLY A 343 -4.80 -12.35 15.61
C GLY A 343 -5.35 -10.97 15.95
N VAL A 344 -5.71 -10.12 14.97
CA VAL A 344 -6.40 -8.84 15.25
C VAL A 344 -7.89 -9.11 15.38
N SER A 345 -8.40 -9.08 16.60
CA SER A 345 -9.83 -9.18 16.89
C SER A 345 -10.26 -8.01 17.76
N SER A 346 -11.46 -7.52 17.54
CA SER A 346 -12.10 -6.48 18.35
C SER A 346 -13.32 -7.05 19.04
N LEU A 347 -13.63 -6.59 20.24
CA LEU A 347 -14.90 -6.86 20.90
C LEU A 347 -16.07 -6.14 20.23
N LEU A 348 -15.79 -5.06 19.50
CA LEU A 348 -16.82 -4.40 18.69
C LEU A 348 -17.43 -5.43 17.73
N THR A 349 -18.73 -5.35 17.55
CA THR A 349 -19.50 -6.32 16.76
C THR A 349 -20.40 -5.57 15.79
N VAL A 350 -20.48 -6.02 14.54
CA VAL A 350 -21.45 -5.52 13.55
C VAL A 350 -22.73 -6.33 13.66
N ALA A 351 -23.86 -5.69 13.80
CA ALA A 351 -25.17 -6.34 13.69
C ALA A 351 -25.37 -6.80 12.24
N LYS A 352 -25.34 -8.11 11.99
CA LYS A 352 -25.55 -8.69 10.65
C LYS A 352 -26.99 -8.60 10.18
N GLU A 353 -27.91 -8.58 11.15
CA GLU A 353 -29.35 -8.43 11.00
C GLU A 353 -29.89 -7.60 12.17
N ASP A 354 -31.15 -7.22 12.13
CA ASP A 354 -31.81 -6.55 13.23
C ASP A 354 -31.73 -7.41 14.49
N THR A 355 -30.94 -6.96 15.47
CA THR A 355 -30.53 -7.74 16.65
C THR A 355 -31.29 -7.26 17.89
N PRO A 356 -32.20 -8.06 18.45
CA PRO A 356 -32.88 -7.76 19.72
C PRO A 356 -31.86 -7.76 20.88
N VAL A 357 -31.93 -6.76 21.75
CA VAL A 357 -31.09 -6.65 22.96
C VAL A 357 -31.93 -6.30 24.16
N ALA A 358 -31.56 -6.87 25.32
CA ALA A 358 -32.12 -6.47 26.60
C ALA A 358 -31.36 -5.28 27.19
N LEU A 359 -31.89 -4.72 28.28
CA LEU A 359 -31.23 -3.64 29.00
C LEU A 359 -29.82 -4.07 29.45
N GLY A 360 -28.82 -3.35 29.00
CA GLY A 360 -27.43 -3.55 29.43
C GLY A 360 -26.69 -4.70 28.73
N ASP A 361 -27.26 -5.35 27.73
CA ASP A 361 -26.58 -6.43 26.97
C ASP A 361 -25.41 -5.90 26.17
N VAL A 362 -25.49 -4.63 25.74
CA VAL A 362 -24.50 -3.99 24.88
C VAL A 362 -24.29 -2.53 25.27
N TYR A 363 -23.25 -1.93 24.72
CA TYR A 363 -23.02 -0.50 24.76
C TYR A 363 -23.07 0.07 23.36
N ILE A 364 -23.66 1.26 23.23
CA ILE A 364 -23.76 2.05 22.00
C ILE A 364 -22.94 3.31 22.15
N LEU A 365 -22.09 3.59 21.17
CA LEU A 365 -21.30 4.83 21.13
C LEU A 365 -22.19 6.03 20.79
N HIS A 366 -22.16 7.05 21.64
CA HIS A 366 -22.82 8.34 21.41
C HIS A 366 -22.02 9.45 22.11
N ASN A 367 -21.65 10.51 21.39
CA ASN A 367 -20.88 11.65 21.91
C ASN A 367 -19.66 11.19 22.73
N ASP A 368 -18.79 10.37 22.12
CA ASP A 368 -17.55 9.85 22.71
C ASP A 368 -17.75 9.00 23.99
N VAL A 369 -18.94 8.51 24.22
CA VAL A 369 -19.29 7.67 25.38
C VAL A 369 -20.02 6.41 24.92
N PHE A 370 -19.59 5.27 25.39
CA PHE A 370 -20.31 4.02 25.27
C PHE A 370 -21.34 3.91 26.41
N TYR A 371 -22.61 4.05 26.10
CA TYR A 371 -23.72 3.92 27.05
C TYR A 371 -24.36 2.53 26.99
N TYR A 372 -24.83 2.02 28.10
CA TYR A 372 -25.71 0.87 28.16
C TYR A 372 -26.90 1.06 27.23
N SER A 373 -27.18 0.05 26.41
CA SER A 373 -28.39 0.02 25.62
C SER A 373 -29.65 -0.09 26.54
N GLN A 374 -30.71 0.60 26.15
CA GLN A 374 -32.05 0.23 26.58
C GLN A 374 -32.47 -1.08 25.87
N ALA A 375 -33.48 -1.78 26.38
CA ALA A 375 -34.08 -2.88 25.65
C ALA A 375 -34.65 -2.37 24.32
N GLY A 376 -34.36 -3.11 23.24
CA GLY A 376 -34.78 -2.67 21.90
C GLY A 376 -34.13 -3.52 20.81
N THR A 377 -33.98 -2.95 19.63
CA THR A 377 -33.37 -3.62 18.48
C THR A 377 -32.23 -2.77 17.92
N ILE A 378 -31.07 -3.37 17.72
CA ILE A 378 -29.95 -2.77 16.99
C ILE A 378 -30.15 -3.07 15.52
N PRO A 379 -30.29 -2.05 14.67
CA PRO A 379 -30.46 -2.24 13.24
C PRO A 379 -29.26 -2.95 12.59
N ALA A 380 -29.50 -3.73 11.55
CA ALA A 380 -28.47 -4.32 10.72
C ALA A 380 -27.43 -3.27 10.26
N GLY A 381 -26.17 -3.63 10.23
CA GLY A 381 -25.04 -2.76 9.85
C GLY A 381 -24.52 -1.85 10.97
N LYS A 382 -25.21 -1.74 12.11
CA LYS A 382 -24.71 -0.95 13.26
C LYS A 382 -23.64 -1.69 14.02
N ILE A 383 -22.63 -0.93 14.49
CA ILE A 383 -21.56 -1.44 15.33
C ILE A 383 -21.90 -1.14 16.80
N TYR A 384 -21.68 -2.12 17.65
CA TYR A 384 -21.91 -2.04 19.08
C TYR A 384 -20.82 -2.77 19.85
N LEU A 385 -20.68 -2.49 21.13
CA LEU A 385 -19.77 -3.18 22.04
C LEU A 385 -20.60 -4.15 22.93
N PRO A 386 -20.45 -5.47 22.79
CA PRO A 386 -21.09 -6.44 23.69
C PRO A 386 -20.62 -6.25 25.12
N ASN A 387 -21.54 -6.32 26.09
CA ASN A 387 -21.21 -6.28 27.51
C ASN A 387 -20.62 -7.63 27.96
N LYS A 388 -19.38 -7.89 27.57
CA LYS A 388 -18.64 -9.13 27.88
C LYS A 388 -17.39 -8.80 28.67
N PRO A 389 -17.47 -8.68 30.02
CA PRO A 389 -16.28 -8.45 30.84
C PRO A 389 -15.29 -9.62 30.75
N SER A 390 -14.00 -9.34 30.89
CA SER A 390 -12.92 -10.33 30.81
C SER A 390 -12.98 -11.39 31.94
N SER A 391 -13.70 -11.10 33.03
CA SER A 391 -13.94 -12.00 34.16
C SER A 391 -15.28 -11.71 34.82
N PRO A 392 -15.99 -12.71 35.35
CA PRO A 392 -17.23 -12.51 36.12
C PRO A 392 -17.06 -11.63 37.36
N ALA A 393 -15.84 -11.47 37.86
CA ALA A 393 -15.54 -10.55 38.96
C ALA A 393 -15.52 -9.06 38.55
N VAL A 394 -15.45 -8.78 37.26
CA VAL A 394 -15.46 -7.39 36.74
C VAL A 394 -16.86 -6.84 36.80
N LYS A 395 -17.06 -5.82 37.65
CA LYS A 395 -18.32 -5.07 37.68
C LYS A 395 -18.34 -4.14 36.45
N THR A 396 -19.28 -4.37 35.55
CA THR A 396 -19.51 -3.50 34.40
C THR A 396 -20.14 -2.17 34.85
N ARG A 397 -19.81 -1.13 34.13
CA ARG A 397 -20.27 0.25 34.39
C ARG A 397 -21.48 0.56 33.51
N GLY A 398 -22.28 1.55 33.92
CA GLY A 398 -23.38 2.05 33.10
C GLY A 398 -22.92 2.77 31.81
N TYR A 399 -21.68 3.22 31.78
CA TYR A 399 -21.05 3.86 30.63
C TYR A 399 -19.51 3.78 30.68
N TYR A 400 -18.88 3.99 29.52
CA TYR A 400 -17.43 4.19 29.36
C TYR A 400 -17.20 5.42 28.50
N SER A 401 -16.61 6.49 29.08
CA SER A 401 -16.24 7.72 28.38
C SER A 401 -14.89 7.54 27.69
N LEU A 402 -14.72 8.05 26.48
CA LEU A 402 -13.47 8.03 25.71
C LEU A 402 -12.64 9.31 25.93
N ASN A 403 -13.19 10.35 26.56
CA ASN A 403 -12.54 11.66 26.75
C ASN A 403 -11.78 11.83 28.07
N GLY A 404 -11.60 10.76 28.85
CA GLY A 404 -10.71 10.80 30.02
C GLY A 404 -11.16 11.67 31.18
N ASP A 405 -12.47 11.81 31.44
CA ASP A 405 -13.04 12.58 32.54
C ASP A 405 -12.93 11.93 33.94
N GLY A 406 -11.99 10.99 34.10
CA GLY A 406 -11.70 10.29 35.36
C GLY A 406 -12.64 9.16 35.72
N THR A 407 -13.66 8.89 34.90
CA THR A 407 -14.60 7.77 35.09
C THR A 407 -14.28 6.56 34.21
N THR A 408 -13.36 6.73 33.28
CA THR A 408 -12.79 5.67 32.45
C THR A 408 -11.36 5.43 32.83
N ALA A 409 -10.97 4.18 32.87
CA ALA A 409 -9.58 3.82 32.83
C ALA A 409 -9.14 3.66 31.34
N ILE A 410 -9.27 4.68 30.55
CA ILE A 410 -8.34 4.86 29.46
C ILE A 410 -7.03 5.25 30.17
N ASP A 411 -6.00 4.43 30.00
CA ASP A 411 -4.68 4.73 30.56
C ASP A 411 -4.30 6.16 30.12
N PRO A 412 -4.04 7.10 31.03
CA PRO A 412 -3.58 8.44 30.66
C PRO A 412 -2.32 8.41 29.80
N LEU A 413 -1.55 7.32 29.85
CA LEU A 413 -0.43 7.06 28.94
C LEU A 413 -0.87 6.86 27.48
N PHE A 414 -2.09 6.37 27.24
CA PHE A 414 -2.62 6.19 25.90
C PHE A 414 -2.96 7.55 25.26
N ILE A 415 -3.60 8.45 26.01
CA ILE A 415 -3.89 9.82 25.58
C ILE A 415 -2.60 10.66 25.47
N ASN A 416 -1.62 10.44 26.35
CA ASN A 416 -0.34 11.16 26.32
C ASN A 416 0.63 10.66 25.25
N LYS A 417 0.38 9.47 24.65
CA LYS A 417 1.15 8.95 23.51
C LYS A 417 0.59 9.42 22.16
N MET A 418 -0.70 9.79 22.12
CA MET A 418 -1.26 10.58 21.03
C MET A 418 -0.73 11.99 21.20
N GLU A 419 0.23 12.40 20.39
CA GLU A 419 0.92 13.69 20.42
C GLU A 419 0.08 14.79 21.07
N SER A 420 0.30 15.01 22.37
CA SER A 420 -0.26 16.17 23.04
C SER A 420 0.40 17.39 22.41
N ARG A 421 -0.21 17.99 21.40
CA ARG A 421 0.01 19.42 21.20
C ARG A 421 -0.37 20.07 22.52
N SER A 422 0.63 20.31 23.37
CA SER A 422 0.42 20.97 24.66
C SER A 422 -0.23 22.32 24.39
N VAL A 423 -1.53 22.39 24.67
CA VAL A 423 -2.30 23.61 24.44
C VAL A 423 -2.01 24.58 25.58
N TRP A 424 -1.53 25.75 25.21
CA TRP A 424 -1.19 26.80 26.16
C TRP A 424 -2.29 27.87 26.19
N TYR A 425 -2.62 28.34 27.38
CA TYR A 425 -3.57 29.42 27.61
C TYR A 425 -2.99 30.48 28.51
N THR A 426 -3.39 31.70 28.31
CA THR A 426 -3.23 32.78 29.28
C THR A 426 -4.16 32.58 30.47
N LEU A 427 -3.96 33.25 31.58
CA LEU A 427 -4.83 33.11 32.76
C LEU A 427 -6.26 33.60 32.53
N ASP A 428 -6.47 34.45 31.55
CA ASP A 428 -7.78 34.93 31.09
C ASP A 428 -8.46 33.98 30.09
N GLY A 429 -7.89 32.78 29.86
CA GLY A 429 -8.49 31.73 29.06
C GLY A 429 -8.24 31.83 27.56
N ARG A 430 -7.40 32.79 27.11
CA ARG A 430 -7.07 32.92 25.68
C ARG A 430 -6.03 31.85 25.27
N GLN A 431 -6.35 31.05 24.26
CA GLN A 431 -5.43 30.06 23.71
C GLN A 431 -4.24 30.75 23.01
N LEU A 432 -3.04 30.21 23.26
CA LEU A 432 -1.81 30.65 22.61
C LEU A 432 -1.45 29.72 21.44
N PRO A 433 -0.97 30.25 20.32
CA PRO A 433 -0.65 29.45 19.14
C PRO A 433 0.60 28.56 19.32
N ALA A 434 1.42 28.84 20.31
CA ALA A 434 2.64 28.11 20.65
C ALA A 434 2.97 28.27 22.15
N ALA A 435 3.99 27.52 22.61
CA ALA A 435 4.53 27.66 23.96
C ALA A 435 5.00 29.13 24.22
N PRO A 436 4.57 29.74 25.33
CA PRO A 436 4.93 31.13 25.62
C PRO A 436 6.42 31.26 25.92
N THR A 437 7.05 32.22 25.29
CA THR A 437 8.47 32.57 25.54
C THR A 437 8.66 33.69 26.60
N LYS A 438 7.57 34.37 26.93
CA LYS A 438 7.60 35.43 27.97
C LYS A 438 7.44 34.82 29.35
N LYS A 439 8.22 35.32 30.32
CA LYS A 439 8.06 34.94 31.73
C LYS A 439 6.67 35.28 32.22
N GLY A 440 6.06 34.36 32.90
CA GLY A 440 4.69 34.52 33.38
C GLY A 440 4.04 33.23 33.85
N LEU A 441 2.80 33.34 34.32
CA LEU A 441 1.96 32.23 34.71
C LEU A 441 0.99 31.92 33.54
N TYR A 442 0.97 30.67 33.15
CA TYR A 442 0.15 30.17 32.03
C TYR A 442 -0.57 28.90 32.43
N ILE A 443 -1.54 28.50 31.64
CA ILE A 443 -2.19 27.20 31.77
C ILE A 443 -1.74 26.32 30.59
N LYS A 444 -1.16 25.17 30.91
CA LYS A 444 -0.75 24.14 29.95
C LYS A 444 -1.51 22.87 30.30
N ASP A 445 -2.29 22.35 29.36
CA ASP A 445 -3.03 21.10 29.52
C ASP A 445 -3.85 21.08 30.83
N GLY A 446 -4.56 22.20 31.14
CA GLY A 446 -5.37 22.40 32.34
C GLY A 446 -4.56 22.64 33.65
N LYS A 447 -3.24 22.67 33.61
CA LYS A 447 -2.40 22.89 34.79
C LYS A 447 -1.70 24.26 34.75
N LYS A 448 -1.56 24.92 35.91
CA LYS A 448 -0.79 26.16 36.02
C LYS A 448 0.69 25.89 35.87
N VAL A 449 1.38 26.59 34.96
CA VAL A 449 2.80 26.47 34.66
C VAL A 449 3.45 27.86 34.72
N ILE A 450 4.58 27.97 35.41
CA ILE A 450 5.36 29.22 35.46
C ILE A 450 6.52 29.11 34.47
N ILE A 451 6.55 30.03 33.50
CA ILE A 451 7.71 30.22 32.62
C ILE A 451 8.63 31.25 33.33
N LYS A 452 9.83 30.83 33.67
CA LYS A 452 10.85 31.64 34.41
C LYS A 452 11.70 32.47 33.45
#